data_2ab97911743c9d8a40d70eea4a2e2a0b
#
_entry.id   2ab97911743c9d8a40d70eea4a2e2a0b
#
_cell.length_a   1.000
_cell.length_b   1.000
_cell.length_c   1.000
_cell.angle_alpha   90.00
_cell.angle_beta   90.00
_cell.angle_gamma   90.00
#
_symmetry.space_group_name_H-M   'P 1'
#
loop_
_entity.id
_entity.type
_entity.pdbx_description
1 polymer ?
#
loop_
_entity_poly.entity_id
_entity_poly.type
_entity_poly.pdbx_seq_one_letter_code
_entity_poly.pdbx_strand_id
1 'polypeptide(L)'
;MERVPHCKTKSVFSMLTRKIRLLRRISKAVEAVCKWNGMIFNIMEFRIFKNRRLKMRKKIVNSLITATVIGSMLTGMAVPCFAGEKKDDGSSITVLVESGSPAEALANDTAADFEKETGCKVVVDAVAYTGMHDKLSTEIKAGQAAHDVSCMDFVWLAAFADAIEPITDADTSDFLPTLEESGTVDGNLLGYPMWVNAKILIYRKDLIPEDKVPKTWDEYKALAKEMKTDDMYGTTVFGSGSDAVCSFLDFACQAGADGLVYDKDGNVNITDQPYVDALDFMVEMANEDCTPSDSLATASTESQELFNNGKVAMQLNWSHQYPAAVEALGADKVGCAPMIAGS
;
A
#
# COMPACT_ATOMS: atom_id res chain seq x y z
N MET A 1 28.63 -8.42 15.27
CA MET A 1 27.76 -7.92 14.18
C MET A 1 28.44 -8.32 12.89
N GLU A 2 28.12 -9.48 12.41
CA GLU A 2 28.52 -9.93 11.07
C GLU A 2 27.46 -9.45 10.11
N ARG A 3 27.93 -8.79 9.06
CA ARG A 3 27.08 -8.24 8.01
C ARG A 3 26.47 -9.41 7.22
N VAL A 4 25.16 -9.42 7.11
CA VAL A 4 24.46 -10.28 6.14
C VAL A 4 25.06 -9.98 4.76
N PRO A 5 25.53 -10.98 4.00
CA PRO A 5 26.12 -10.74 2.70
C PRO A 5 25.08 -10.15 1.75
N HIS A 6 25.42 -9.01 1.13
CA HIS A 6 24.67 -8.42 0.04
C HIS A 6 24.46 -9.44 -1.09
N CYS A 7 23.31 -10.05 -1.14
CA CYS A 7 22.82 -10.61 -2.39
C CYS A 7 22.71 -9.44 -3.37
N LYS A 8 23.45 -9.48 -4.47
CA LYS A 8 23.52 -8.36 -5.43
C LYS A 8 22.13 -8.10 -5.98
N THR A 9 21.46 -7.15 -5.37
CA THR A 9 20.14 -6.61 -5.69
C THR A 9 19.97 -6.25 -7.18
N LYS A 10 21.06 -6.01 -7.93
CA LYS A 10 21.03 -5.66 -9.36
C LYS A 10 20.25 -6.64 -10.24
N SER A 11 20.25 -7.94 -9.93
CA SER A 11 19.56 -8.94 -10.75
C SER A 11 18.05 -8.96 -10.50
N VAL A 12 17.63 -8.95 -9.23
CA VAL A 12 16.21 -8.93 -8.84
C VAL A 12 15.53 -7.69 -9.41
N PHE A 13 16.18 -6.54 -9.30
CA PHE A 13 15.63 -5.27 -9.69
C PHE A 13 15.66 -5.00 -11.20
N SER A 14 16.62 -5.57 -11.94
CA SER A 14 16.62 -5.45 -13.40
C SER A 14 15.42 -6.16 -14.03
N MET A 15 14.96 -7.27 -13.44
CA MET A 15 13.75 -7.98 -13.88
C MET A 15 12.47 -7.26 -13.49
N LEU A 16 12.39 -6.78 -12.25
CA LEU A 16 11.31 -5.90 -11.81
C LEU A 16 11.20 -4.69 -12.75
N THR A 17 12.30 -4.05 -13.09
CA THR A 17 12.35 -2.87 -13.98
C THR A 17 11.82 -3.16 -15.39
N ARG A 18 12.05 -4.38 -15.95
CA ARG A 18 11.50 -4.75 -17.26
C ARG A 18 9.98 -4.91 -17.27
N LYS A 19 9.39 -5.47 -16.20
CA LYS A 19 7.93 -5.60 -16.06
C LYS A 19 7.27 -4.29 -15.60
N ILE A 20 7.97 -3.46 -14.83
CA ILE A 20 7.53 -2.09 -14.45
C ILE A 20 7.31 -1.21 -15.71
N ARG A 21 7.97 -1.46 -16.84
CA ARG A 21 7.64 -0.79 -18.11
C ARG A 21 6.19 -1.02 -18.59
N LEU A 22 5.59 -2.13 -18.23
CA LEU A 22 4.17 -2.40 -18.51
C LEU A 22 3.28 -1.56 -17.58
N LEU A 23 3.68 -1.41 -16.32
CA LEU A 23 3.01 -0.54 -15.35
C LEU A 23 3.10 0.94 -15.73
N ARG A 24 4.09 1.38 -16.53
CA ARG A 24 4.15 2.75 -17.09
C ARG A 24 2.93 3.13 -17.93
N ARG A 25 2.32 2.19 -18.63
CA ARG A 25 1.10 2.50 -19.39
C ARG A 25 -0.07 2.74 -18.45
N ILE A 26 -0.09 2.00 -17.33
CA ILE A 26 -1.08 2.17 -16.27
C ILE A 26 -0.78 3.45 -15.48
N SER A 27 0.48 3.74 -15.15
CA SER A 27 0.91 4.97 -14.47
C SER A 27 0.56 6.23 -15.26
N LYS A 28 0.71 6.24 -16.61
CA LYS A 28 0.29 7.37 -17.43
C LYS A 28 -1.23 7.58 -17.43
N ALA A 29 -2.00 6.51 -17.34
CA ALA A 29 -3.45 6.60 -17.17
C ALA A 29 -3.81 7.17 -15.79
N VAL A 30 -3.12 6.71 -14.73
CA VAL A 30 -3.27 7.23 -13.37
C VAL A 30 -2.81 8.70 -13.27
N GLU A 31 -1.70 9.07 -13.94
CA GLU A 31 -1.23 10.47 -14.01
C GLU A 31 -2.25 11.39 -14.71
N ALA A 32 -2.94 10.89 -15.74
CA ALA A 32 -4.01 11.63 -16.40
C ALA A 32 -5.20 11.84 -15.44
N VAL A 33 -5.54 10.84 -14.64
CA VAL A 33 -6.59 10.88 -13.61
C VAL A 33 -6.20 11.83 -12.47
N CYS A 34 -4.96 11.73 -11.97
CA CYS A 34 -4.47 12.60 -10.89
C CYS A 34 -4.32 14.07 -11.30
N LYS A 35 -3.85 14.36 -12.53
CA LYS A 35 -3.79 15.72 -13.07
C LYS A 35 -5.18 16.33 -13.27
N TRP A 36 -6.18 15.51 -13.55
CA TRP A 36 -7.55 15.98 -13.75
C TRP A 36 -8.24 16.32 -12.43
N ASN A 37 -7.89 15.62 -11.35
CA ASN A 37 -8.52 15.80 -10.01
C ASN A 37 -7.77 16.76 -9.09
N GLY A 38 -6.69 17.41 -9.53
CA GLY A 38 -5.97 18.39 -8.70
C GLY A 38 -5.32 17.82 -7.43
N MET A 39 -5.21 16.50 -7.31
CA MET A 39 -4.60 15.85 -6.14
C MET A 39 -3.08 15.90 -6.24
N ILE A 40 -2.52 16.96 -5.69
CA ILE A 40 -1.09 17.02 -5.34
C ILE A 40 -0.96 16.29 -4.00
N PHE A 41 -0.42 15.08 -4.00
CA PHE A 41 0.05 14.46 -2.76
C PHE A 41 1.25 15.26 -2.27
N ASN A 42 1.01 16.18 -1.34
CA ASN A 42 2.09 16.81 -0.60
C ASN A 42 2.58 15.78 0.43
N ILE A 43 3.77 15.25 0.21
CA ILE A 43 4.44 14.38 1.15
C ILE A 43 4.84 15.24 2.35
N MET A 44 4.23 14.98 3.50
CA MET A 44 4.59 15.59 4.75
C MET A 44 5.96 15.11 5.21
N GLU A 45 6.91 16.03 5.35
CA GLU A 45 8.07 15.83 6.21
C GLU A 45 7.60 15.60 7.65
N PHE A 46 7.63 14.35 8.11
CA PHE A 46 7.53 14.05 9.54
C PHE A 46 8.80 14.54 10.25
N ARG A 47 8.81 15.79 10.69
CA ARG A 47 9.75 16.24 11.72
C ARG A 47 9.33 15.67 13.06
N ILE A 48 9.66 14.41 13.31
CA ILE A 48 9.61 13.85 14.65
C ILE A 48 10.78 14.42 15.45
N PHE A 49 10.42 15.23 16.45
CA PHE A 49 11.16 15.69 17.61
C PHE A 49 12.60 15.17 17.75
N LYS A 50 13.54 15.98 17.30
CA LYS A 50 14.95 15.87 17.65
C LYS A 50 15.19 16.50 19.01
N ASN A 51 14.75 15.86 20.08
CA ASN A 51 15.23 16.21 21.43
C ASN A 51 14.87 15.13 22.47
N ARG A 52 15.64 14.04 22.47
CA ARG A 52 16.03 13.25 23.65
C ARG A 52 17.04 12.19 23.23
N ARG A 53 18.27 12.62 22.91
CA ARG A 53 19.40 11.71 23.03
C ARG A 53 19.64 11.45 24.52
N LEU A 54 19.01 10.42 25.03
CA LEU A 54 19.42 9.78 26.26
C LEU A 54 20.81 9.18 26.06
N LYS A 55 21.79 9.79 26.70
CA LYS A 55 23.12 9.23 26.96
C LYS A 55 22.94 7.97 27.81
N MET A 56 22.66 6.85 27.20
CA MET A 56 22.85 5.54 27.80
C MET A 56 23.60 4.70 26.80
N ARG A 57 24.91 4.73 26.92
CA ARG A 57 25.80 3.64 26.47
C ARG A 57 27.25 4.00 26.61
N LYS A 58 27.85 3.47 27.62
CA LYS A 58 29.26 3.05 27.63
C LYS A 58 29.61 2.25 28.89
N LYS A 59 28.70 1.48 29.47
CA LYS A 59 28.98 0.70 30.69
C LYS A 59 28.52 -0.75 30.72
N ILE A 60 28.08 -1.37 29.61
CA ILE A 60 27.66 -2.77 29.61
C ILE A 60 28.42 -3.64 28.58
N VAL A 61 29.60 -3.24 28.14
CA VAL A 61 30.41 -4.06 27.23
C VAL A 61 31.61 -4.75 27.92
N ASN A 62 31.85 -4.53 29.19
CA ASN A 62 33.04 -5.10 29.88
C ASN A 62 32.73 -6.07 31.02
N SER A 63 31.68 -6.86 30.92
CA SER A 63 31.50 -7.96 31.90
C SER A 63 30.61 -9.03 31.30
N LEU A 64 31.21 -9.92 30.51
CA LEU A 64 30.77 -11.31 30.29
C LEU A 64 31.62 -11.94 29.18
N ILE A 65 32.93 -11.98 29.42
CA ILE A 65 33.81 -12.97 28.75
C ILE A 65 34.32 -13.84 29.89
N THR A 66 33.64 -14.92 30.20
CA THR A 66 34.21 -16.15 30.73
C THR A 66 33.13 -17.23 30.82
N ALA A 67 33.45 -18.39 30.24
CA ALA A 67 32.77 -19.68 30.29
C ALA A 67 31.54 -19.82 29.38
N THR A 68 31.45 -20.70 28.43
CA THR A 68 31.91 -22.08 28.38
C THR A 68 31.91 -22.54 26.91
N VAL A 69 33.02 -23.08 26.45
CA VAL A 69 33.11 -23.89 25.25
C VAL A 69 32.48 -25.24 25.53
N ILE A 70 31.47 -25.66 24.78
CA ILE A 70 31.18 -27.03 24.35
C ILE A 70 30.15 -26.99 23.23
N GLY A 71 30.58 -27.30 22.03
CA GLY A 71 30.12 -28.24 21.04
C GLY A 71 28.72 -28.14 20.47
N SER A 72 28.61 -27.59 19.30
CA SER A 72 28.17 -28.36 18.14
C SER A 72 28.33 -27.48 16.90
N MET A 73 29.20 -27.92 16.00
CA MET A 73 29.32 -27.41 14.64
C MET A 73 27.98 -27.62 13.91
N LEU A 74 27.35 -26.53 13.52
CA LEU A 74 26.53 -26.46 12.34
C LEU A 74 27.03 -25.23 11.60
N THR A 75 27.94 -25.47 10.69
CA THR A 75 28.47 -24.51 9.72
C THR A 75 27.36 -24.17 8.74
N GLY A 76 26.60 -23.14 9.02
CA GLY A 76 25.85 -22.43 8.00
C GLY A 76 26.82 -21.54 7.23
N MET A 77 27.35 -22.03 6.13
CA MET A 77 28.12 -21.21 5.19
C MET A 77 27.15 -20.26 4.49
N ALA A 78 27.19 -19.00 4.85
CA ALA A 78 26.66 -17.95 4.01
C ALA A 78 27.57 -17.83 2.76
N VAL A 79 27.07 -18.25 1.62
CA VAL A 79 27.79 -18.16 0.35
C VAL A 79 27.37 -16.86 -0.35
N PRO A 80 28.32 -16.00 -0.75
CA PRO A 80 27.99 -14.79 -1.50
C PRO A 80 27.53 -15.16 -2.91
N CYS A 81 26.33 -14.76 -3.29
CA CYS A 81 25.86 -14.85 -4.67
C CYS A 81 26.69 -13.93 -5.58
N PHE A 82 27.67 -14.50 -6.25
CA PHE A 82 28.39 -13.83 -7.33
C PHE A 82 27.69 -14.10 -8.66
N ALA A 83 27.47 -13.06 -9.46
CA ALA A 83 27.08 -13.19 -10.85
C ALA A 83 28.28 -13.79 -11.65
N GLY A 84 28.23 -15.08 -11.89
CA GLY A 84 29.25 -15.82 -12.66
C GLY A 84 29.14 -17.32 -12.33
N GLU A 85 28.56 -18.09 -13.26
CA GLU A 85 28.29 -19.52 -13.23
C GLU A 85 27.16 -19.99 -12.33
N LYS A 86 26.15 -20.58 -12.99
CA LYS A 86 25.02 -21.27 -12.37
C LYS A 86 25.51 -22.42 -11.49
N LYS A 87 25.53 -22.23 -10.19
CA LYS A 87 25.51 -23.32 -9.23
C LYS A 87 24.24 -23.17 -8.42
N ASP A 88 23.36 -24.15 -8.55
CA ASP A 88 22.33 -24.40 -7.56
C ASP A 88 23.06 -24.79 -6.27
N ASP A 89 23.29 -23.80 -5.41
CA ASP A 89 23.95 -23.97 -4.12
C ASP A 89 22.93 -24.19 -2.97
N GLY A 90 21.64 -24.28 -3.33
CA GLY A 90 20.54 -24.41 -2.38
C GLY A 90 20.19 -23.12 -1.64
N SER A 91 20.72 -21.96 -2.09
CA SER A 91 20.36 -20.66 -1.50
C SER A 91 18.89 -20.31 -1.78
N SER A 92 18.26 -19.61 -0.86
CA SER A 92 16.89 -19.11 -1.03
C SER A 92 16.76 -17.73 -0.44
N ILE A 93 15.84 -16.94 -1.04
CA ILE A 93 15.34 -15.69 -0.48
C ILE A 93 13.87 -15.84 -0.16
N THR A 94 13.44 -15.22 0.95
CA THR A 94 12.03 -15.17 1.36
C THR A 94 11.47 -13.78 1.12
N VAL A 95 10.34 -13.72 0.43
CA VAL A 95 9.68 -12.46 0.03
C VAL A 95 8.31 -12.39 0.71
N LEU A 96 8.14 -11.41 1.60
CA LEU A 96 6.85 -11.14 2.24
C LEU A 96 5.99 -10.25 1.34
N VAL A 97 4.76 -10.66 1.07
CA VAL A 97 3.81 -9.92 0.24
C VAL A 97 2.42 -9.92 0.85
N GLU A 98 1.60 -8.95 0.45
CA GLU A 98 0.18 -8.96 0.77
C GLU A 98 -0.55 -9.98 -0.09
N SER A 99 -1.32 -10.86 0.55
CA SER A 99 -2.12 -11.88 -0.11
C SER A 99 -3.23 -11.26 -0.99
N GLY A 100 -3.36 -11.76 -2.22
CA GLY A 100 -4.31 -11.26 -3.22
C GLY A 100 -3.92 -9.93 -3.86
N SER A 101 -2.74 -9.37 -3.55
CA SER A 101 -2.28 -8.09 -4.08
C SER A 101 -1.50 -8.23 -5.40
N PRO A 102 -1.31 -7.12 -6.14
CA PRO A 102 -0.38 -7.08 -7.27
C PRO A 102 1.06 -7.49 -6.91
N ALA A 103 1.47 -7.33 -5.65
CA ALA A 103 2.79 -7.76 -5.19
C ALA A 103 2.94 -9.28 -5.16
N GLU A 104 1.93 -9.99 -4.70
CA GLU A 104 1.92 -11.45 -4.72
C GLU A 104 1.97 -11.98 -6.16
N ALA A 105 1.13 -11.43 -7.04
CA ALA A 105 1.14 -11.80 -8.45
C ALA A 105 2.50 -11.55 -9.10
N LEU A 106 3.11 -10.38 -8.85
CA LEU A 106 4.41 -10.02 -9.39
C LEU A 106 5.52 -10.93 -8.85
N ALA A 107 5.53 -11.21 -7.54
CA ALA A 107 6.53 -12.08 -6.92
C ALA A 107 6.46 -13.49 -7.50
N ASN A 108 5.26 -14.07 -7.61
CA ASN A 108 5.05 -15.40 -8.19
C ASN A 108 5.44 -15.45 -9.68
N ASP A 109 5.06 -14.44 -10.45
CA ASP A 109 5.36 -14.36 -11.89
C ASP A 109 6.86 -14.22 -12.20
N THR A 110 7.63 -13.60 -11.29
CA THR A 110 9.06 -13.31 -11.51
C THR A 110 9.98 -14.31 -10.83
N ALA A 111 9.48 -15.11 -9.89
CA ALA A 111 10.26 -16.07 -9.11
C ALA A 111 11.05 -17.04 -10.00
N ALA A 112 10.38 -17.69 -10.95
CA ALA A 112 11.01 -18.69 -11.81
C ALA A 112 12.13 -18.11 -12.72
N ASP A 113 11.92 -16.88 -13.21
CA ASP A 113 12.94 -16.19 -14.01
C ASP A 113 14.14 -15.80 -13.14
N PHE A 114 13.89 -15.34 -11.90
CA PHE A 114 14.94 -15.03 -10.95
C PHE A 114 15.76 -16.27 -10.54
N GLU A 115 15.07 -17.36 -10.20
CA GLU A 115 15.72 -18.64 -9.90
C GLU A 115 16.58 -19.12 -11.06
N LYS A 116 16.09 -19.01 -12.29
CA LYS A 116 16.79 -19.40 -13.50
C LYS A 116 18.04 -18.54 -13.74
N GLU A 117 17.99 -17.25 -13.45
CA GLU A 117 19.13 -16.33 -13.68
C GLU A 117 20.18 -16.42 -12.58
N THR A 118 19.76 -16.63 -11.33
CA THR A 118 20.65 -16.54 -10.18
C THR A 118 21.00 -17.88 -9.56
N GLY A 119 20.20 -18.92 -9.79
CA GLY A 119 20.27 -20.19 -9.05
C GLY A 119 19.70 -20.10 -7.63
N CYS A 120 19.21 -18.93 -7.20
CA CYS A 120 18.68 -18.70 -5.85
C CYS A 120 17.16 -18.90 -5.85
N LYS A 121 16.68 -19.76 -4.96
CA LYS A 121 15.24 -20.08 -4.85
C LYS A 121 14.46 -18.92 -4.25
N VAL A 122 13.24 -18.67 -4.76
CA VAL A 122 12.35 -17.65 -4.20
C VAL A 122 11.23 -18.34 -3.43
N VAL A 123 11.07 -17.95 -2.17
CA VAL A 123 9.96 -18.38 -1.30
C VAL A 123 9.05 -17.19 -1.06
N VAL A 124 7.83 -17.22 -1.59
CA VAL A 124 6.84 -16.17 -1.41
C VAL A 124 5.99 -16.50 -0.17
N ASP A 125 6.00 -15.60 0.81
CA ASP A 125 5.14 -15.66 2.00
C ASP A 125 4.05 -14.60 1.86
N ALA A 126 2.83 -15.04 1.53
CA ALA A 126 1.68 -14.19 1.34
C ALA A 126 0.82 -14.14 2.60
N VAL A 127 0.63 -12.95 3.16
CA VAL A 127 -0.17 -12.74 4.37
C VAL A 127 -1.19 -11.62 4.17
N ALA A 128 -2.26 -11.62 4.96
CA ALA A 128 -3.24 -10.54 4.91
C ALA A 128 -2.61 -9.21 5.32
N TYR A 129 -2.99 -8.11 4.65
CA TYR A 129 -2.48 -6.75 4.91
C TYR A 129 -2.45 -6.40 6.39
N THR A 130 -3.55 -6.68 7.11
CA THR A 130 -3.68 -6.39 8.54
C THR A 130 -2.66 -7.09 9.43
N GLY A 131 -2.10 -8.22 8.97
CA GLY A 131 -1.07 -8.98 9.69
C GLY A 131 0.36 -8.62 9.32
N MET A 132 0.58 -7.97 8.19
CA MET A 132 1.94 -7.69 7.68
C MET A 132 2.74 -6.76 8.57
N HIS A 133 2.13 -5.65 9.00
CA HIS A 133 2.78 -4.67 9.87
C HIS A 133 3.24 -5.30 11.20
N ASP A 134 2.40 -6.10 11.82
CA ASP A 134 2.70 -6.74 13.09
C ASP A 134 3.77 -7.83 12.93
N LYS A 135 3.75 -8.57 11.81
CA LYS A 135 4.77 -9.54 11.48
C LYS A 135 6.13 -8.88 11.32
N LEU A 136 6.24 -7.84 10.49
CA LEU A 136 7.46 -7.06 10.31
C LEU A 136 7.94 -6.42 11.63
N SER A 137 7.03 -5.82 12.40
CA SER A 137 7.35 -5.24 13.72
C SER A 137 7.94 -6.28 14.67
N THR A 138 7.43 -7.50 14.63
CA THR A 138 7.90 -8.60 15.48
C THR A 138 9.30 -9.04 15.08
N GLU A 139 9.56 -9.23 13.80
CA GLU A 139 10.87 -9.61 13.25
C GLU A 139 11.93 -8.54 13.57
N ILE A 140 11.62 -7.27 13.34
CA ILE A 140 12.50 -6.14 13.62
C ILE A 140 12.82 -6.05 15.12
N LYS A 141 11.82 -6.19 15.99
CA LYS A 141 12.02 -6.18 17.46
C LYS A 141 12.84 -7.38 17.94
N ALA A 142 12.69 -8.52 17.30
CA ALA A 142 13.47 -9.72 17.62
C ALA A 142 14.92 -9.62 17.13
N GLY A 143 15.23 -8.67 16.23
CA GLY A 143 16.53 -8.56 15.57
C GLY A 143 16.85 -9.74 14.67
N GLN A 144 15.82 -10.43 14.17
CA GLN A 144 15.91 -11.61 13.30
C GLN A 144 14.97 -11.39 12.12
N ALA A 145 15.54 -11.16 10.95
CA ALA A 145 14.78 -11.10 9.72
C ALA A 145 14.39 -12.52 9.30
N ALA A 146 13.10 -12.80 9.22
CA ALA A 146 12.58 -14.03 8.62
C ALA A 146 12.36 -13.86 7.10
N HIS A 147 12.38 -12.62 6.62
CA HIS A 147 12.22 -12.25 5.22
C HIS A 147 13.40 -11.40 4.75
N ASP A 148 13.90 -11.73 3.56
CA ASP A 148 15.00 -10.99 2.92
C ASP A 148 14.47 -9.76 2.15
N VAL A 149 13.25 -9.85 1.65
CA VAL A 149 12.56 -8.78 0.94
C VAL A 149 11.13 -8.70 1.44
N SER A 150 10.63 -7.50 1.66
CA SER A 150 9.24 -7.29 2.07
C SER A 150 8.57 -6.24 1.19
N CYS A 151 7.36 -6.55 0.70
CA CYS A 151 6.43 -5.52 0.29
C CYS A 151 5.94 -4.80 1.55
N MET A 152 5.87 -3.48 1.52
CA MET A 152 5.31 -2.74 2.65
C MET A 152 4.61 -1.48 2.17
N ASP A 153 3.69 -1.02 2.97
CA ASP A 153 3.06 0.27 2.74
C ASP A 153 4.07 1.39 2.99
N PHE A 154 4.07 2.41 2.13
CA PHE A 154 4.98 3.56 2.24
C PHE A 154 4.85 4.28 3.58
N VAL A 155 3.66 4.29 4.20
CA VAL A 155 3.43 4.91 5.52
C VAL A 155 4.16 4.20 6.66
N TRP A 156 4.60 2.95 6.47
CA TRP A 156 5.37 2.20 7.46
C TRP A 156 6.88 2.43 7.33
N LEU A 157 7.32 2.91 6.18
CA LEU A 157 8.74 2.96 5.81
C LEU A 157 9.55 3.78 6.81
N ALA A 158 9.05 4.94 7.23
CA ALA A 158 9.72 5.78 8.22
C ALA A 158 9.85 5.11 9.59
N ALA A 159 8.86 4.29 9.99
CA ALA A 159 8.89 3.57 11.25
C ALA A 159 9.92 2.43 11.27
N PHE A 160 10.21 1.86 10.10
CA PHE A 160 11.12 0.72 9.94
C PHE A 160 12.47 1.10 9.33
N ALA A 161 12.71 2.38 9.04
CA ALA A 161 13.88 2.85 8.31
C ALA A 161 15.22 2.39 8.91
N ASP A 162 15.35 2.34 10.23
CA ASP A 162 16.58 1.89 10.91
C ASP A 162 16.86 0.38 10.74
N ALA A 163 15.89 -0.39 10.28
CA ALA A 163 15.97 -1.83 10.10
C ALA A 163 16.09 -2.27 8.62
N ILE A 164 15.97 -1.32 7.70
CA ILE A 164 15.99 -1.57 6.26
C ILE A 164 17.34 -1.11 5.70
N GLU A 165 17.97 -1.95 4.88
CA GLU A 165 19.21 -1.58 4.18
C GLU A 165 18.91 -0.60 3.04
N PRO A 166 19.62 0.55 2.96
CA PRO A 166 19.46 1.49 1.85
C PRO A 166 19.83 0.89 0.50
N ILE A 167 19.09 1.24 -0.53
CA ILE A 167 19.34 0.85 -1.91
C ILE A 167 20.32 1.85 -2.52
N THR A 168 21.59 1.46 -2.70
CA THR A 168 22.65 2.38 -3.12
C THR A 168 22.90 2.43 -4.63
N ASP A 169 22.45 1.42 -5.36
CA ASP A 169 22.70 1.22 -6.79
C ASP A 169 21.41 1.34 -7.63
N ALA A 170 20.44 2.12 -7.15
CA ALA A 170 19.15 2.24 -7.80
C ALA A 170 19.23 3.02 -9.10
N ASP A 171 18.64 2.47 -10.17
CA ASP A 171 18.25 3.26 -11.32
C ASP A 171 16.76 3.63 -11.15
N THR A 172 16.53 4.87 -10.72
CA THR A 172 15.20 5.43 -10.47
C THR A 172 14.71 6.31 -11.62
N SER A 173 15.49 6.43 -12.70
CA SER A 173 15.19 7.31 -13.85
C SER A 173 13.84 7.03 -14.52
N ASP A 174 13.30 5.87 -14.29
CA ASP A 174 12.04 5.39 -14.83
C ASP A 174 10.84 5.64 -13.91
N PHE A 175 11.05 6.06 -12.66
CA PHE A 175 9.98 6.34 -11.70
C PHE A 175 9.47 7.78 -11.79
N LEU A 176 8.21 7.98 -11.40
CA LEU A 176 7.71 9.32 -11.15
C LEU A 176 8.41 9.87 -9.89
N PRO A 177 8.84 11.15 -9.89
CA PRO A 177 9.55 11.72 -8.73
C PRO A 177 8.83 11.54 -7.40
N THR A 178 7.51 11.68 -7.37
CA THR A 178 6.69 11.48 -6.18
C THR A 178 6.70 10.05 -5.65
N LEU A 179 6.90 9.07 -6.52
CA LEU A 179 6.99 7.66 -6.12
C LEU A 179 8.38 7.33 -5.56
N GLU A 180 9.43 7.90 -6.14
CA GLU A 180 10.79 7.78 -5.59
C GLU A 180 10.86 8.42 -4.20
N GLU A 181 10.27 9.60 -4.05
CA GLU A 181 10.17 10.30 -2.78
C GLU A 181 9.43 9.46 -1.73
N SER A 182 8.34 8.76 -2.10
CA SER A 182 7.62 7.87 -1.18
C SER A 182 8.44 6.67 -0.69
N GLY A 183 9.43 6.24 -1.46
CA GLY A 183 10.39 5.18 -1.10
C GLY A 183 11.61 5.68 -0.33
N THR A 184 11.71 7.00 -0.08
CA THR A 184 12.90 7.65 0.47
C THR A 184 12.64 8.19 1.88
N VAL A 185 13.52 7.87 2.81
CA VAL A 185 13.48 8.40 4.19
C VAL A 185 14.84 8.98 4.55
N ASP A 186 14.88 10.22 5.04
CA ASP A 186 16.11 10.94 5.39
C ASP A 186 17.19 10.93 4.29
N GLY A 187 16.75 11.01 3.03
CA GLY A 187 17.63 11.01 1.84
C GLY A 187 18.15 9.63 1.43
N ASN A 188 17.72 8.56 2.07
CA ASN A 188 18.04 7.18 1.70
C ASN A 188 16.86 6.52 1.01
N LEU A 189 17.05 5.99 -0.19
CA LEU A 189 16.06 5.15 -0.85
C LEU A 189 16.03 3.79 -0.14
N LEU A 190 14.91 3.48 0.53
CA LEU A 190 14.73 2.25 1.29
C LEU A 190 13.83 1.23 0.59
N GLY A 191 13.05 1.67 -0.39
CA GLY A 191 12.16 0.80 -1.15
C GLY A 191 11.94 1.28 -2.57
N TYR A 192 11.73 0.32 -3.48
CA TYR A 192 11.27 0.64 -4.83
C TYR A 192 9.76 0.72 -4.86
N PRO A 193 9.18 1.78 -5.47
CA PRO A 193 7.74 1.82 -5.72
C PRO A 193 7.35 0.64 -6.61
N MET A 194 6.40 -0.16 -6.16
CA MET A 194 5.96 -1.36 -6.87
C MET A 194 4.66 -1.12 -7.64
N TRP A 195 3.67 -0.52 -7.00
CA TRP A 195 2.44 -0.08 -7.66
C TRP A 195 1.87 1.17 -6.98
N VAL A 196 1.01 1.87 -7.73
CA VAL A 196 0.24 2.99 -7.21
C VAL A 196 -1.21 2.55 -7.11
N ASN A 197 -1.82 2.83 -5.97
CA ASN A 197 -3.21 2.59 -5.73
C ASN A 197 -3.92 3.91 -5.42
N ALA A 198 -5.04 4.15 -6.07
CA ALA A 198 -5.86 5.33 -5.84
C ALA A 198 -7.31 4.91 -5.66
N LYS A 199 -8.10 5.66 -4.90
CA LYS A 199 -9.53 5.42 -4.88
C LYS A 199 -10.19 5.94 -6.15
N ILE A 200 -11.16 5.20 -6.63
CA ILE A 200 -11.98 5.51 -7.79
C ILE A 200 -13.43 5.17 -7.50
N LEU A 201 -14.34 5.71 -8.29
CA LEU A 201 -15.72 5.24 -8.31
C LEU A 201 -15.79 3.97 -9.17
N ILE A 202 -16.25 2.87 -8.58
CA ILE A 202 -16.58 1.61 -9.28
C ILE A 202 -18.10 1.47 -9.24
N TYR A 203 -18.73 1.22 -10.40
CA TYR A 203 -20.17 1.23 -10.50
C TYR A 203 -20.73 0.18 -11.48
N ARG A 204 -21.98 -0.17 -11.33
CA ARG A 204 -22.77 -1.02 -12.21
C ARG A 204 -23.22 -0.22 -13.44
N LYS A 205 -22.44 -0.28 -14.53
CA LYS A 205 -22.77 0.45 -15.78
C LYS A 205 -23.96 -0.11 -16.55
N ASP A 206 -24.39 -1.32 -16.19
CA ASP A 206 -25.65 -1.87 -16.67
C ASP A 206 -26.89 -1.28 -15.98
N LEU A 207 -26.69 -0.63 -14.82
CA LEU A 207 -27.75 0.06 -14.07
C LEU A 207 -27.60 1.57 -14.14
N ILE A 208 -26.39 2.08 -14.20
CA ILE A 208 -26.04 3.50 -14.20
C ILE A 208 -25.41 3.86 -15.55
N PRO A 209 -26.15 4.54 -16.44
CA PRO A 209 -25.60 5.04 -17.71
C PRO A 209 -24.46 6.02 -17.48
N GLU A 210 -23.51 6.10 -18.43
CA GLU A 210 -22.29 6.91 -18.31
C GLU A 210 -22.58 8.38 -18.07
N ASP A 211 -23.64 8.93 -18.67
CA ASP A 211 -24.08 10.32 -18.49
C ASP A 211 -24.74 10.58 -17.11
N LYS A 212 -24.99 9.53 -16.34
CA LYS A 212 -25.54 9.60 -14.96
C LYS A 212 -24.51 9.31 -13.88
N VAL A 213 -23.27 9.03 -14.26
CA VAL A 213 -22.18 8.80 -13.29
C VAL A 213 -21.97 10.07 -12.46
N PRO A 214 -22.06 10.00 -11.11
CA PRO A 214 -22.01 11.16 -10.26
C PRO A 214 -20.62 11.79 -10.22
N LYS A 215 -20.57 13.11 -10.14
CA LYS A 215 -19.33 13.90 -10.11
C LYS A 215 -19.18 14.69 -8.81
N THR A 216 -20.25 14.87 -8.06
CA THR A 216 -20.28 15.61 -6.79
C THR A 216 -20.86 14.75 -5.67
N TRP A 217 -20.66 15.17 -4.43
CA TRP A 217 -21.26 14.52 -3.26
C TRP A 217 -22.78 14.47 -3.34
N ASP A 218 -23.41 15.57 -3.77
CA ASP A 218 -24.89 15.64 -3.87
C ASP A 218 -25.41 14.70 -4.96
N GLU A 219 -24.77 14.66 -6.13
CA GLU A 219 -25.11 13.72 -7.19
C GLU A 219 -24.94 12.27 -6.75
N TYR A 220 -23.85 11.98 -6.02
CA TYR A 220 -23.55 10.65 -5.49
C TYR A 220 -24.62 10.20 -4.48
N LYS A 221 -24.96 11.06 -3.54
CA LYS A 221 -26.00 10.80 -2.56
C LYS A 221 -27.37 10.59 -3.21
N ALA A 222 -27.73 11.45 -4.16
CA ALA A 222 -28.99 11.34 -4.88
C ALA A 222 -29.08 10.01 -5.65
N LEU A 223 -28.03 9.67 -6.38
CA LEU A 223 -27.98 8.42 -7.15
C LEU A 223 -27.96 7.19 -6.23
N ALA A 224 -27.27 7.24 -5.09
CA ALA A 224 -27.27 6.14 -4.12
C ALA A 224 -28.69 5.85 -3.63
N LYS A 225 -29.49 6.89 -3.34
CA LYS A 225 -30.89 6.74 -2.95
C LYS A 225 -31.75 6.17 -4.08
N GLU A 226 -31.53 6.62 -5.32
CA GLU A 226 -32.25 6.12 -6.50
C GLU A 226 -31.98 4.64 -6.77
N MET A 227 -30.73 4.19 -6.58
CA MET A 227 -30.31 2.81 -6.83
C MET A 227 -30.71 1.82 -5.72
N LYS A 228 -31.17 2.30 -4.57
CA LYS A 228 -31.60 1.45 -3.46
C LYS A 228 -32.84 0.64 -3.85
N THR A 229 -32.77 -0.66 -3.64
CA THR A 229 -33.89 -1.60 -3.75
C THR A 229 -33.95 -2.51 -2.53
N ASP A 230 -34.93 -3.39 -2.45
CA ASP A 230 -35.01 -4.38 -1.36
C ASP A 230 -33.81 -5.35 -1.35
N ASP A 231 -33.23 -5.61 -2.53
CA ASP A 231 -32.14 -6.58 -2.71
C ASP A 231 -30.75 -5.95 -2.89
N MET A 232 -30.66 -4.63 -3.06
CA MET A 232 -29.43 -3.93 -3.40
C MET A 232 -29.34 -2.57 -2.70
N TYR A 233 -28.19 -2.26 -2.12
CA TYR A 233 -27.85 -0.93 -1.63
C TYR A 233 -27.37 -0.03 -2.77
N GLY A 234 -27.52 1.26 -2.60
CA GLY A 234 -26.99 2.24 -3.56
C GLY A 234 -25.46 2.34 -3.48
N THR A 235 -24.93 2.34 -2.27
CA THR A 235 -23.49 2.45 -2.02
C THR A 235 -23.08 1.84 -0.69
N THR A 236 -21.78 1.95 -0.36
CA THR A 236 -21.18 1.63 0.94
C THR A 236 -20.42 2.82 1.51
N VAL A 237 -20.23 2.84 2.82
CA VAL A 237 -19.36 3.79 3.52
C VAL A 237 -18.33 3.01 4.32
N PHE A 238 -17.07 3.42 4.28
CA PHE A 238 -16.01 2.81 5.08
C PHE A 238 -15.99 3.45 6.46
N GLY A 239 -16.41 2.70 7.46
CA GLY A 239 -16.42 3.11 8.86
C GLY A 239 -15.40 2.38 9.73
N SER A 240 -14.59 1.47 9.15
CA SER A 240 -13.67 0.61 9.88
C SER A 240 -12.21 0.78 9.44
N GLY A 241 -11.31 0.67 10.40
CA GLY A 241 -9.88 0.58 10.19
C GLY A 241 -9.24 1.78 9.50
N SER A 242 -8.11 1.54 8.82
CA SER A 242 -7.39 2.55 8.02
C SER A 242 -8.21 3.05 6.84
N ASP A 243 -9.08 2.23 6.27
CA ASP A 243 -9.93 2.61 5.14
C ASP A 243 -10.91 3.75 5.49
N ALA A 244 -11.41 3.76 6.74
CA ALA A 244 -12.22 4.87 7.23
C ALA A 244 -11.43 6.18 7.29
N VAL A 245 -10.18 6.12 7.78
CA VAL A 245 -9.28 7.28 7.83
C VAL A 245 -8.95 7.78 6.42
N CYS A 246 -8.60 6.88 5.51
CA CYS A 246 -8.34 7.23 4.11
C CYS A 246 -9.56 7.89 3.45
N SER A 247 -10.77 7.35 3.68
CA SER A 247 -11.99 7.95 3.14
C SER A 247 -12.28 9.33 3.71
N PHE A 248 -12.10 9.49 5.02
CA PHE A 248 -12.23 10.79 5.66
C PHE A 248 -11.27 11.84 5.07
N LEU A 249 -10.02 11.48 4.87
CA LEU A 249 -9.03 12.37 4.28
C LEU A 249 -9.31 12.68 2.79
N ASP A 250 -9.76 11.67 2.02
CA ASP A 250 -10.18 11.89 0.63
C ASP A 250 -11.32 12.92 0.55
N PHE A 251 -12.36 12.76 1.39
CA PHE A 251 -13.47 13.71 1.42
C PHE A 251 -13.03 15.09 1.94
N ALA A 252 -12.16 15.15 2.93
CA ALA A 252 -11.62 16.43 3.41
C ALA A 252 -10.85 17.17 2.29
N CYS A 253 -10.00 16.47 1.53
CA CYS A 253 -9.31 17.05 0.38
C CYS A 253 -10.30 17.51 -0.71
N GLN A 254 -11.36 16.75 -0.97
CA GLN A 254 -12.43 17.12 -1.91
C GLN A 254 -13.19 18.37 -1.46
N ALA A 255 -13.32 18.58 -0.16
CA ALA A 255 -13.92 19.79 0.44
C ALA A 255 -12.94 20.97 0.53
N GLY A 256 -11.68 20.80 0.06
CA GLY A 256 -10.68 21.85 0.01
C GLY A 256 -9.75 21.92 1.21
N ALA A 257 -9.57 20.83 1.95
CA ALA A 257 -8.58 20.77 3.02
C ALA A 257 -7.16 20.98 2.45
N ASP A 258 -6.36 21.79 3.15
CA ASP A 258 -4.96 22.01 2.87
C ASP A 258 -4.10 21.07 3.74
N GLY A 259 -3.63 19.98 3.12
CA GLY A 259 -2.88 18.94 3.79
C GLY A 259 -3.74 17.80 4.37
N LEU A 260 -3.10 16.87 5.05
CA LEU A 260 -3.77 15.64 5.50
C LEU A 260 -4.18 15.65 7.00
N VAL A 261 -3.76 16.53 7.81
CA VAL A 261 -4.12 16.69 9.24
C VAL A 261 -3.36 17.89 9.83
N TYR A 262 -2.30 18.30 9.18
CA TYR A 262 -1.45 19.39 9.59
C TYR A 262 -1.39 20.44 8.47
N ASP A 263 -1.37 21.68 8.85
CA ASP A 263 -1.08 22.76 7.92
C ASP A 263 0.43 22.82 7.54
N LYS A 264 0.77 23.68 6.60
CA LYS A 264 2.17 23.90 6.17
C LYS A 264 3.13 24.32 7.28
N ASP A 265 2.62 24.83 8.39
CA ASP A 265 3.39 25.28 9.55
C ASP A 265 3.47 24.17 10.63
N GLY A 266 2.87 23.02 10.39
CA GLY A 266 2.87 21.86 11.27
C GLY A 266 1.84 21.89 12.40
N ASN A 267 0.84 22.78 12.32
CA ASN A 267 -0.26 22.80 13.28
C ASN A 267 -1.35 21.82 12.87
N VAL A 268 -2.02 21.22 13.85
CA VAL A 268 -3.16 20.33 13.59
C VAL A 268 -4.35 21.18 13.11
N ASN A 269 -4.89 20.83 11.93
CA ASN A 269 -6.00 21.52 11.26
C ASN A 269 -7.26 20.67 11.10
N ILE A 270 -7.35 19.51 11.74
CA ILE A 270 -8.46 18.54 11.61
C ILE A 270 -9.83 19.10 12.04
N THR A 271 -9.85 20.26 12.69
CA THR A 271 -11.07 20.96 13.11
C THR A 271 -11.53 22.03 12.12
N ASP A 272 -10.79 22.22 11.02
CA ASP A 272 -11.16 23.17 9.98
C ASP A 272 -12.39 22.67 9.19
N GLN A 273 -13.11 23.62 8.59
CA GLN A 273 -14.40 23.33 7.97
C GLN A 273 -14.38 22.16 6.98
N PRO A 274 -13.36 22.00 6.10
CA PRO A 274 -13.32 20.89 5.16
C PRO A 274 -13.34 19.50 5.83
N TYR A 275 -12.71 19.36 7.00
CA TYR A 275 -12.73 18.10 7.74
C TYR A 275 -14.07 17.86 8.44
N VAL A 276 -14.72 18.94 8.91
CA VAL A 276 -16.09 18.85 9.46
C VAL A 276 -17.05 18.43 8.36
N ASP A 277 -16.99 19.05 7.19
CA ASP A 277 -17.84 18.72 6.04
C ASP A 277 -17.64 17.27 5.58
N ALA A 278 -16.41 16.80 5.54
CA ALA A 278 -16.09 15.41 5.21
C ALA A 278 -16.70 14.42 6.21
N LEU A 279 -16.56 14.71 7.50
CA LEU A 279 -17.12 13.84 8.55
C LEU A 279 -18.65 13.86 8.51
N ASP A 280 -19.24 15.02 8.34
CA ASP A 280 -20.69 15.18 8.24
C ASP A 280 -21.25 14.40 7.04
N PHE A 281 -20.60 14.47 5.88
CA PHE A 281 -20.98 13.69 4.71
C PHE A 281 -20.90 12.18 4.97
N MET A 282 -19.79 11.69 5.57
CA MET A 282 -19.66 10.28 5.90
C MET A 282 -20.71 9.80 6.89
N VAL A 283 -21.00 10.60 7.93
CA VAL A 283 -22.02 10.30 8.94
C VAL A 283 -23.42 10.31 8.31
N GLU A 284 -23.73 11.30 7.47
CA GLU A 284 -24.99 11.36 6.74
C GLU A 284 -25.16 10.09 5.88
N MET A 285 -24.19 9.77 5.06
CA MET A 285 -24.24 8.59 4.18
C MET A 285 -24.36 7.28 4.96
N ALA A 286 -23.68 7.15 6.08
CA ALA A 286 -23.74 5.94 6.92
C ALA A 286 -25.11 5.75 7.60
N ASN A 287 -25.89 6.82 7.78
CA ASN A 287 -27.22 6.77 8.37
C ASN A 287 -28.36 6.68 7.34
N GLU A 288 -28.04 6.75 6.04
CA GLU A 288 -29.04 6.61 4.98
C GLU A 288 -29.38 5.13 4.74
N ASP A 289 -30.61 4.85 4.38
CA ASP A 289 -31.07 3.48 4.09
C ASP A 289 -30.52 2.90 2.79
N CYS A 290 -29.88 3.75 1.96
CA CYS A 290 -29.17 3.35 0.74
C CYS A 290 -27.79 2.77 1.01
N THR A 291 -27.34 2.71 2.26
CA THR A 291 -26.10 2.05 2.70
C THR A 291 -26.40 0.90 3.67
N PRO A 292 -25.51 -0.10 3.79
CA PRO A 292 -25.65 -1.15 4.80
C PRO A 292 -25.70 -0.58 6.21
N SER A 293 -26.56 -1.15 7.06
CA SER A 293 -26.73 -0.70 8.46
C SER A 293 -25.49 -0.94 9.35
N ASP A 294 -24.55 -1.77 8.89
CA ASP A 294 -23.27 -2.09 9.54
C ASP A 294 -22.08 -1.30 8.94
N SER A 295 -22.34 -0.16 8.32
CA SER A 295 -21.32 0.70 7.70
C SER A 295 -20.15 1.03 8.62
N LEU A 296 -20.35 1.10 9.94
CA LEU A 296 -19.28 1.32 10.91
C LEU A 296 -18.31 0.13 11.01
N ALA A 297 -18.68 -1.06 10.56
CA ALA A 297 -17.82 -2.24 10.48
C ALA A 297 -17.31 -2.52 9.06
N THR A 298 -17.79 -1.75 8.06
CA THR A 298 -17.44 -1.94 6.64
C THR A 298 -16.09 -1.30 6.35
N ALA A 299 -15.20 -2.05 5.73
CA ALA A 299 -13.96 -1.59 5.11
C ALA A 299 -13.97 -1.90 3.60
N SER A 300 -12.85 -1.70 2.93
CA SER A 300 -12.74 -1.88 1.47
C SER A 300 -13.07 -3.29 1.00
N THR A 301 -12.68 -4.30 1.75
CA THR A 301 -12.90 -5.72 1.42
C THR A 301 -14.37 -6.09 1.50
N GLU A 302 -15.07 -5.75 2.58
CA GLU A 302 -16.51 -6.01 2.74
C GLU A 302 -17.32 -5.27 1.68
N SER A 303 -16.96 -4.03 1.37
CA SER A 303 -17.57 -3.27 0.28
C SER A 303 -17.39 -3.97 -1.07
N GLN A 304 -16.18 -4.46 -1.35
CA GLN A 304 -15.88 -5.18 -2.57
C GLN A 304 -16.69 -6.48 -2.68
N GLU A 305 -16.81 -7.23 -1.60
CA GLU A 305 -17.61 -8.45 -1.56
C GLU A 305 -19.09 -8.17 -1.86
N LEU A 306 -19.66 -7.13 -1.25
CA LEU A 306 -21.03 -6.70 -1.55
C LEU A 306 -21.21 -6.32 -3.02
N PHE A 307 -20.25 -5.59 -3.59
CA PHE A 307 -20.30 -5.20 -4.99
C PHE A 307 -20.18 -6.41 -5.93
N ASN A 308 -19.23 -7.29 -5.70
CA ASN A 308 -19.00 -8.51 -6.49
C ASN A 308 -20.20 -9.48 -6.47
N ASN A 309 -20.97 -9.45 -5.37
CA ASN A 309 -22.21 -10.22 -5.23
C ASN A 309 -23.46 -9.47 -5.78
N GLY A 310 -23.28 -8.32 -6.42
CA GLY A 310 -24.35 -7.52 -6.99
C GLY A 310 -25.30 -6.89 -5.94
N LYS A 311 -24.83 -6.73 -4.71
CA LYS A 311 -25.60 -6.16 -3.59
C LYS A 311 -25.43 -4.65 -3.42
N VAL A 312 -24.55 -4.04 -4.22
CA VAL A 312 -24.27 -2.60 -4.20
C VAL A 312 -24.17 -2.09 -5.63
N ALA A 313 -24.78 -0.95 -5.92
CA ALA A 313 -24.80 -0.36 -7.25
C ALA A 313 -23.51 0.40 -7.58
N MET A 314 -22.90 1.07 -6.59
CA MET A 314 -21.65 1.80 -6.75
C MET A 314 -20.87 1.86 -5.43
N GLN A 315 -19.55 2.03 -5.52
CA GLN A 315 -18.66 2.17 -4.37
C GLN A 315 -17.47 3.08 -4.71
N LEU A 316 -17.02 3.82 -3.72
CA LEU A 316 -15.72 4.52 -3.77
C LEU A 316 -14.68 3.60 -3.16
N ASN A 317 -13.85 2.97 -3.99
CA ASN A 317 -12.94 1.92 -3.52
C ASN A 317 -11.59 2.00 -4.24
N TRP A 318 -10.63 1.23 -3.76
CA TRP A 318 -9.28 1.17 -4.30
C TRP A 318 -9.26 0.61 -5.74
N SER A 319 -8.47 1.21 -6.61
CA SER A 319 -8.43 0.88 -8.04
C SER A 319 -8.03 -0.56 -8.35
N HIS A 320 -7.27 -1.22 -7.47
CA HIS A 320 -6.93 -2.64 -7.62
C HIS A 320 -8.14 -3.57 -7.47
N GLN A 321 -9.23 -3.09 -6.90
CA GLN A 321 -10.48 -3.84 -6.75
C GLN A 321 -11.28 -3.92 -8.07
N TYR A 322 -11.03 -3.01 -9.02
CA TYR A 322 -11.76 -2.99 -10.30
C TYR A 322 -11.61 -4.28 -11.13
N PRO A 323 -10.41 -4.85 -11.32
CA PRO A 323 -10.27 -6.13 -12.01
C PRO A 323 -11.07 -7.26 -11.37
N ALA A 324 -11.08 -7.35 -10.04
CA ALA A 324 -11.85 -8.37 -9.32
C ALA A 324 -13.38 -8.19 -9.51
N ALA A 325 -13.84 -6.94 -9.55
CA ALA A 325 -15.25 -6.66 -9.87
C ALA A 325 -15.62 -7.07 -11.31
N VAL A 326 -14.73 -6.81 -12.26
CA VAL A 326 -14.90 -7.24 -13.67
C VAL A 326 -14.91 -8.76 -13.79
N GLU A 327 -14.05 -9.46 -13.06
CA GLU A 327 -14.04 -10.93 -13.04
C GLU A 327 -15.34 -11.49 -12.45
N ALA A 328 -15.86 -10.90 -11.38
CA ALA A 328 -17.06 -11.39 -10.70
C ALA A 328 -18.34 -11.12 -11.47
N LEU A 329 -18.50 -9.95 -12.07
CA LEU A 329 -19.77 -9.50 -12.66
C LEU A 329 -19.78 -9.44 -14.18
N GLY A 330 -18.60 -9.38 -14.80
CA GLY A 330 -18.44 -9.21 -16.25
C GLY A 330 -18.07 -7.78 -16.65
N ALA A 331 -17.20 -7.66 -17.67
CA ALA A 331 -16.73 -6.38 -18.17
C ALA A 331 -17.85 -5.52 -18.81
N ASP A 332 -18.95 -6.11 -19.18
CA ASP A 332 -20.14 -5.42 -19.70
C ASP A 332 -20.96 -4.74 -18.61
N LYS A 333 -20.80 -5.14 -17.33
CA LYS A 333 -21.57 -4.62 -16.21
C LYS A 333 -20.81 -3.68 -15.28
N VAL A 334 -19.48 -3.71 -15.31
CA VAL A 334 -18.66 -2.90 -14.40
C VAL A 334 -18.02 -1.73 -15.13
N GLY A 335 -18.22 -0.54 -14.58
CA GLY A 335 -17.58 0.70 -15.00
C GLY A 335 -16.72 1.29 -13.89
N CYS A 336 -15.81 2.18 -14.25
CA CYS A 336 -15.06 3.00 -13.31
C CYS A 336 -15.02 4.46 -13.77
N ALA A 337 -14.92 5.36 -12.81
CA ALA A 337 -14.81 6.79 -13.02
C ALA A 337 -13.88 7.41 -11.97
N PRO A 338 -13.40 8.64 -12.18
CA PRO A 338 -12.70 9.38 -11.15
C PRO A 338 -13.53 9.49 -9.87
N MET A 339 -12.84 9.75 -8.74
CA MET A 339 -13.50 10.11 -7.49
C MET A 339 -14.41 11.33 -7.70
N ILE A 340 -15.49 11.39 -6.93
CA ILE A 340 -16.40 12.55 -6.87
C ILE A 340 -15.67 13.76 -6.29
N ALA A 341 -16.14 14.95 -6.60
CA ALA A 341 -15.69 16.20 -6.00
C ALA A 341 -16.56 16.60 -4.82
N GLY A 342 -16.05 17.45 -3.94
CA GLY A 342 -16.84 18.12 -2.92
C GLY A 342 -17.91 19.02 -3.56
N SER A 343 -18.93 19.38 -2.78
CA SER A 343 -20.04 20.24 -3.21
C SER A 343 -19.64 21.71 -3.22
#